data_acc0ab3a4ff8d65790c02de6b87a9ef6
#
_entry.id   acc0ab3a4ff8d65790c02de6b87a9ef6
#
_cell.length_a   1.000
_cell.length_b   1.000
_cell.length_c   1.000
_cell.angle_alpha   90.00
_cell.angle_beta   90.00
_cell.angle_gamma   90.00
#
_symmetry.space_group_name_H-M   'P 1'
#
loop_
_entity.id
_entity.type
_entity.pdbx_description
1 polymer ?
#
loop_
_entity_poly.entity_id
_entity_poly.type
_entity_poly.pdbx_seq_one_letter_code
_entity_poly.pdbx_strand_id
1 'polypeptide(L)'
;MNNNDHRLAEAIISDIDQSEDLIAERNFSSVYFGGGTPSLSSVESIKKILDAINNRLTEEETEITFEMNPNDVSTKKIEGLLMAGVNRISLGVQSYHDQELKALGRSHDSDSILEAKKILKGTNTTIDLMYGIENQTPESFTSNLKRFISSDINHLSLYQLTIEPNTIFYKKELFLPKEKDIERMEAIAKKLLEQDGFQQYEVSSWSKPGHESQHNLNYWHFGDFLGVGPGSHSKISNDKK
;
A
#
# COMPACT_ATOMS: atom_id res chain seq x y z
N MET A 1 -8.06 -3.14 -24.84
CA MET A 1 -8.58 -2.58 -23.57
C MET A 1 -9.55 -3.58 -22.96
N ASN A 2 -9.39 -3.87 -21.68
CA ASN A 2 -10.28 -4.81 -21.01
C ASN A 2 -11.60 -4.09 -20.69
N ASN A 3 -12.72 -4.54 -21.27
CA ASN A 3 -14.04 -3.90 -21.11
C ASN A 3 -14.47 -3.81 -19.63
N ASN A 4 -13.98 -4.70 -18.77
CA ASN A 4 -14.27 -4.71 -17.34
C ASN A 4 -13.58 -3.59 -16.56
N ASP A 5 -12.35 -3.21 -16.93
CA ASP A 5 -11.60 -2.11 -16.29
C ASP A 5 -12.32 -0.77 -16.50
N HIS A 6 -12.78 -0.52 -17.73
CA HIS A 6 -13.54 0.69 -18.07
C HIS A 6 -14.85 0.80 -17.30
N ARG A 7 -15.61 -0.32 -17.25
CA ARG A 7 -16.87 -0.40 -16.50
C ARG A 7 -16.67 -0.18 -14.99
N LEU A 8 -15.57 -0.69 -14.45
CA LEU A 8 -15.23 -0.47 -13.04
C LEU A 8 -14.95 1.03 -12.78
N ALA A 9 -14.17 1.67 -13.63
CA ALA A 9 -13.90 3.11 -13.50
C ALA A 9 -15.18 3.95 -13.59
N GLU A 10 -16.07 3.64 -14.54
CA GLU A 10 -17.38 4.32 -14.65
C GLU A 10 -18.26 4.11 -13.41
N ALA A 11 -18.25 2.89 -12.84
CA ALA A 11 -19.00 2.61 -11.62
C ALA A 11 -18.43 3.38 -10.41
N ILE A 12 -17.09 3.47 -10.28
CA ILE A 12 -16.45 4.28 -9.25
C ILE A 12 -16.79 5.76 -9.40
N ILE A 13 -16.75 6.30 -10.62
CA ILE A 13 -17.12 7.70 -10.89
C ILE A 13 -18.60 7.94 -10.52
N SER A 14 -19.49 7.03 -10.90
CA SER A 14 -20.90 7.12 -10.51
C SER A 14 -21.11 7.08 -8.99
N ASP A 15 -20.29 6.30 -8.26
CA ASP A 15 -20.33 6.22 -6.80
C ASP A 15 -19.83 7.52 -6.15
N ILE A 16 -18.81 8.16 -6.75
CA ILE A 16 -18.34 9.50 -6.36
C ILE A 16 -19.47 10.52 -6.56
N ASP A 17 -20.09 10.55 -7.72
CA ASP A 17 -21.19 11.49 -8.04
C ASP A 17 -22.36 11.35 -7.06
N GLN A 18 -22.73 10.11 -6.71
CA GLN A 18 -23.78 9.83 -5.72
C GLN A 18 -23.40 10.25 -4.28
N SER A 19 -22.12 10.40 -4.02
CA SER A 19 -21.59 10.83 -2.72
C SER A 19 -21.38 12.34 -2.63
N GLU A 20 -21.73 13.12 -3.66
CA GLU A 20 -21.47 14.56 -3.76
C GLU A 20 -21.98 15.34 -2.53
N ASP A 21 -23.19 15.04 -2.07
CA ASP A 21 -23.80 15.70 -0.89
C ASP A 21 -23.02 15.44 0.41
N LEU A 22 -22.26 14.32 0.49
CA LEU A 22 -21.45 13.96 1.66
C LEU A 22 -20.13 14.71 1.70
N ILE A 23 -19.65 15.16 0.56
CA ILE A 23 -18.32 15.74 0.37
C ILE A 23 -18.34 17.19 -0.11
N ALA A 24 -19.54 17.79 -0.27
CA ALA A 24 -19.80 19.05 -1.01
C ALA A 24 -18.78 20.17 -0.77
N GLU A 25 -18.35 20.41 0.45
CA GLU A 25 -17.41 21.49 0.83
C GLU A 25 -16.04 20.96 1.30
N ARG A 26 -15.68 19.72 0.94
CA ARG A 26 -14.47 19.06 1.43
C ARG A 26 -13.44 18.91 0.32
N ASN A 27 -12.18 19.21 0.63
CA ASN A 27 -11.02 18.86 -0.18
C ASN A 27 -10.40 17.58 0.34
N PHE A 28 -9.78 16.81 -0.54
CA PHE A 28 -9.07 15.59 -0.17
C PHE A 28 -7.59 15.88 0.12
N SER A 29 -7.13 15.51 1.32
CA SER A 29 -5.70 15.51 1.66
C SER A 29 -4.98 14.29 1.12
N SER A 30 -5.71 13.21 0.86
CA SER A 30 -5.16 12.00 0.23
C SER A 30 -6.19 11.27 -0.62
N VAL A 31 -5.70 10.59 -1.66
CA VAL A 31 -6.44 9.61 -2.46
C VAL A 31 -5.64 8.31 -2.46
N TYR A 32 -6.30 7.20 -2.22
CA TYR A 32 -5.64 5.89 -2.13
C TYR A 32 -6.32 4.86 -3.03
N PHE A 33 -5.60 4.40 -4.03
CA PHE A 33 -6.02 3.30 -4.88
C PHE A 33 -5.51 1.99 -4.29
N GLY A 34 -6.40 1.28 -3.60
CA GLY A 34 -6.08 0.05 -2.89
C GLY A 34 -7.17 -1.02 -3.04
N GLY A 35 -6.96 -2.16 -2.39
CA GLY A 35 -7.87 -3.29 -2.41
C GLY A 35 -7.87 -4.07 -3.74
N GLY A 36 -8.21 -5.35 -3.69
CA GLY A 36 -8.11 -6.18 -4.89
C GLY A 36 -6.70 -6.15 -5.50
N THR A 37 -6.58 -5.66 -6.73
CA THR A 37 -5.29 -5.49 -7.41
C THR A 37 -5.35 -4.25 -8.32
N PRO A 38 -5.15 -3.05 -7.78
CA PRO A 38 -5.23 -1.79 -8.55
C PRO A 38 -4.27 -1.77 -9.75
N SER A 39 -3.12 -2.43 -9.60
CA SER A 39 -2.12 -2.52 -10.67
C SER A 39 -2.59 -3.21 -11.95
N LEU A 40 -3.74 -3.88 -11.95
CA LEU A 40 -4.37 -4.41 -13.16
C LEU A 40 -5.16 -3.37 -13.96
N SER A 41 -5.51 -2.24 -13.33
CA SER A 41 -6.22 -1.15 -14.01
C SER A 41 -5.33 -0.41 -14.99
N SER A 42 -5.94 0.10 -16.06
CA SER A 42 -5.25 0.95 -17.03
C SER A 42 -4.98 2.35 -16.48
N VAL A 43 -3.92 2.98 -16.94
CA VAL A 43 -3.62 4.39 -16.62
C VAL A 43 -4.78 5.31 -17.03
N GLU A 44 -5.44 5.01 -18.15
CA GLU A 44 -6.59 5.78 -18.63
C GLU A 44 -7.76 5.74 -17.63
N SER A 45 -8.07 4.56 -17.06
CA SER A 45 -9.12 4.41 -16.06
C SER A 45 -8.79 5.18 -14.78
N ILE A 46 -7.56 5.10 -14.30
CA ILE A 46 -7.09 5.85 -13.13
C ILE A 46 -7.18 7.36 -13.37
N LYS A 47 -6.72 7.82 -14.54
CA LYS A 47 -6.83 9.23 -14.91
C LYS A 47 -8.28 9.72 -14.92
N LYS A 48 -9.22 8.98 -15.47
CA LYS A 48 -10.64 9.34 -15.47
C LYS A 48 -11.22 9.49 -14.06
N ILE A 49 -10.83 8.59 -13.14
CA ILE A 49 -11.27 8.67 -11.74
C ILE A 49 -10.69 9.94 -11.08
N LEU A 50 -9.39 10.23 -11.30
CA LEU A 50 -8.76 11.44 -10.76
C LEU A 50 -9.35 12.73 -11.38
N ASP A 51 -9.64 12.73 -12.69
CA ASP A 51 -10.28 13.87 -13.36
C ASP A 51 -11.68 14.15 -12.75
N ALA A 52 -12.44 13.12 -12.32
CA ALA A 52 -13.75 13.28 -11.70
C ALA A 52 -13.72 13.98 -10.32
N ILE A 53 -12.57 13.94 -9.63
CA ILE A 53 -12.40 14.59 -8.32
C ILE A 53 -11.41 15.76 -8.35
N ASN A 54 -10.97 16.17 -9.54
CA ASN A 54 -9.88 17.14 -9.71
C ASN A 54 -10.14 18.49 -9.01
N ASN A 55 -11.41 18.93 -8.96
CA ASN A 55 -11.81 20.16 -8.27
C ASN A 55 -11.67 20.12 -6.75
N ARG A 56 -11.37 18.93 -6.17
CA ARG A 56 -11.18 18.68 -4.73
C ARG A 56 -9.74 18.34 -4.36
N LEU A 57 -8.85 18.32 -5.37
CA LEU A 57 -7.42 18.07 -5.18
C LEU A 57 -6.67 19.40 -5.15
N THR A 58 -5.66 19.48 -4.30
CA THR A 58 -4.65 20.55 -4.32
C THR A 58 -3.35 19.96 -4.86
N GLU A 59 -2.84 20.50 -5.98
CA GLU A 59 -1.70 19.92 -6.72
C GLU A 59 -0.45 19.69 -5.87
N GLU A 60 -0.21 20.54 -4.87
CA GLU A 60 0.99 20.48 -4.03
C GLU A 60 0.79 19.73 -2.71
N GLU A 61 -0.45 19.49 -2.26
CA GLU A 61 -0.74 18.99 -0.91
C GLU A 61 -1.40 17.62 -0.88
N THR A 62 -2.06 17.20 -1.97
CA THR A 62 -2.79 15.91 -1.96
C THR A 62 -1.85 14.74 -2.24
N GLU A 63 -1.74 13.81 -1.27
CA GLU A 63 -1.07 12.53 -1.51
C GLU A 63 -1.97 11.62 -2.36
N ILE A 64 -1.49 11.15 -3.51
CA ILE A 64 -2.19 10.20 -4.37
C ILE A 64 -1.39 8.91 -4.46
N THR A 65 -1.79 7.93 -3.66
CA THR A 65 -1.11 6.63 -3.54
C THR A 65 -1.74 5.59 -4.44
N PHE A 66 -0.90 4.78 -5.07
CA PHE A 66 -1.30 3.66 -5.91
C PHE A 66 -0.59 2.37 -5.53
N GLU A 67 -1.36 1.31 -5.17
CA GLU A 67 -0.80 0.00 -4.84
C GLU A 67 -0.39 -0.78 -6.10
N MET A 68 0.77 -1.41 -6.05
CA MET A 68 1.30 -2.23 -7.14
C MET A 68 1.95 -3.52 -6.67
N ASN A 69 1.78 -4.58 -7.46
CA ASN A 69 2.63 -5.76 -7.34
C ASN A 69 3.91 -5.58 -8.17
N PRO A 70 5.05 -6.16 -7.75
CA PRO A 70 6.31 -6.07 -8.50
C PRO A 70 6.19 -6.46 -9.97
N ASN A 71 5.44 -7.51 -10.31
CA ASN A 71 5.24 -7.98 -11.68
C ASN A 71 4.51 -6.98 -12.60
N ASP A 72 3.76 -6.03 -12.02
CA ASP A 72 2.95 -5.08 -12.79
C ASP A 72 3.67 -3.75 -13.02
N VAL A 73 4.88 -3.59 -12.48
CA VAL A 73 5.70 -2.39 -12.62
C VAL A 73 6.38 -2.39 -14.00
N SER A 74 6.16 -1.34 -14.75
CA SER A 74 6.88 -1.06 -16.00
C SER A 74 7.09 0.44 -16.16
N THR A 75 8.17 0.84 -16.81
CA THR A 75 8.49 2.25 -17.05
C THR A 75 7.30 3.01 -17.63
N LYS A 76 6.68 2.47 -18.68
CA LYS A 76 5.52 3.08 -19.33
C LYS A 76 4.34 3.28 -18.36
N LYS A 77 4.08 2.30 -17.49
CA LYS A 77 2.97 2.38 -16.53
C LYS A 77 3.25 3.41 -15.44
N ILE A 78 4.46 3.41 -14.90
CA ILE A 78 4.87 4.39 -13.87
C ILE A 78 4.82 5.82 -14.43
N GLU A 79 5.42 6.07 -15.59
CA GLU A 79 5.35 7.38 -16.25
C GLU A 79 3.90 7.83 -16.46
N GLY A 80 3.04 6.92 -16.94
CA GLY A 80 1.63 7.22 -17.15
C GLY A 80 0.88 7.54 -15.86
N LEU A 81 1.12 6.80 -14.77
CA LEU A 81 0.52 7.06 -13.45
C LEU A 81 0.99 8.41 -12.89
N LEU A 82 2.28 8.71 -12.97
CA LEU A 82 2.82 10.00 -12.52
C LEU A 82 2.21 11.17 -13.33
N MET A 83 2.09 11.02 -14.66
CA MET A 83 1.42 12.01 -15.51
C MET A 83 -0.09 12.14 -15.22
N ALA A 84 -0.73 11.10 -14.69
CA ALA A 84 -2.13 11.15 -14.26
C ALA A 84 -2.31 11.81 -12.89
N GLY A 85 -1.22 12.12 -12.16
CA GLY A 85 -1.24 12.77 -10.86
C GLY A 85 -0.91 11.87 -9.67
N VAL A 86 -0.68 10.56 -9.88
CA VAL A 86 -0.17 9.68 -8.81
C VAL A 86 1.21 10.17 -8.38
N ASN A 87 1.42 10.37 -7.07
CA ASN A 87 2.68 10.89 -6.54
C ASN A 87 3.32 9.98 -5.46
N ARG A 88 2.67 8.84 -5.15
CA ARG A 88 3.20 7.81 -4.24
C ARG A 88 2.85 6.41 -4.76
N ILE A 89 3.81 5.49 -4.72
CA ILE A 89 3.61 4.08 -5.09
C ILE A 89 3.78 3.21 -3.84
N SER A 90 2.79 2.37 -3.51
CA SER A 90 2.95 1.31 -2.50
C SER A 90 3.26 0.00 -3.20
N LEU A 91 4.47 -0.51 -3.01
CA LEU A 91 4.95 -1.72 -3.68
C LEU A 91 4.84 -2.92 -2.75
N GLY A 92 3.94 -3.83 -3.05
CA GLY A 92 3.68 -5.05 -2.30
C GLY A 92 4.77 -6.10 -2.45
N VAL A 93 5.95 -5.86 -1.87
CA VAL A 93 7.11 -6.77 -1.89
C VAL A 93 6.86 -8.00 -1.04
N GLN A 94 6.34 -7.83 0.16
CA GLN A 94 6.01 -8.82 1.19
C GLN A 94 7.23 -9.54 1.79
N SER A 95 8.15 -10.05 0.97
CA SER A 95 9.43 -10.64 1.36
C SER A 95 10.44 -10.54 0.20
N TYR A 96 11.71 -10.55 0.52
CA TYR A 96 12.81 -10.67 -0.46
C TYR A 96 13.29 -12.14 -0.61
N HIS A 97 12.64 -13.10 0.03
CA HIS A 97 12.95 -14.52 -0.04
C HIS A 97 11.87 -15.26 -0.83
N ASP A 98 12.24 -15.91 -1.93
CA ASP A 98 11.31 -16.59 -2.84
C ASP A 98 10.50 -17.70 -2.15
N GLN A 99 11.07 -18.36 -1.14
CA GLN A 99 10.35 -19.37 -0.35
C GLN A 99 9.22 -18.75 0.48
N GLU A 100 9.45 -17.58 1.09
CA GLU A 100 8.44 -16.83 1.84
C GLU A 100 7.36 -16.29 0.89
N LEU A 101 7.75 -15.76 -0.28
CA LEU A 101 6.81 -15.33 -1.33
C LEU A 101 5.91 -16.47 -1.79
N LYS A 102 6.50 -17.65 -2.02
CA LYS A 102 5.75 -18.85 -2.38
C LYS A 102 4.80 -19.31 -1.27
N ALA A 103 5.22 -19.24 -0.02
CA ALA A 103 4.35 -19.53 1.13
C ALA A 103 3.14 -18.59 1.20
N LEU A 104 3.33 -17.31 0.86
CA LEU A 104 2.27 -16.30 0.76
C LEU A 104 1.42 -16.43 -0.51
N GLY A 105 1.75 -17.36 -1.44
CA GLY A 105 1.04 -17.53 -2.71
C GLY A 105 1.26 -16.37 -3.68
N ARG A 106 2.39 -15.63 -3.54
CA ARG A 106 2.73 -14.55 -4.46
C ARG A 106 3.24 -15.08 -5.79
N SER A 107 2.93 -14.36 -6.86
CA SER A 107 3.33 -14.72 -8.24
C SER A 107 4.66 -14.08 -8.65
N HIS A 108 5.14 -13.08 -7.92
CA HIS A 108 6.43 -12.43 -8.14
C HIS A 108 7.54 -13.10 -7.32
N ASP A 109 8.76 -12.86 -7.72
CA ASP A 109 10.00 -13.35 -7.12
C ASP A 109 10.98 -12.21 -6.79
N SER A 110 12.13 -12.55 -6.26
CA SER A 110 13.18 -11.59 -5.88
C SER A 110 13.73 -10.81 -7.08
N ASP A 111 13.75 -11.38 -8.28
CA ASP A 111 14.22 -10.71 -9.50
C ASP A 111 13.20 -9.66 -9.96
N SER A 112 11.92 -9.99 -9.93
CA SER A 112 10.82 -9.05 -10.21
C SER A 112 10.84 -7.84 -9.28
N ILE A 113 11.14 -8.06 -7.98
CA ILE A 113 11.28 -6.98 -7.00
C ILE A 113 12.48 -6.08 -7.34
N LEU A 114 13.61 -6.68 -7.74
CA LEU A 114 14.81 -5.93 -8.11
C LEU A 114 14.56 -5.03 -9.33
N GLU A 115 13.89 -5.56 -10.36
CA GLU A 115 13.54 -4.78 -11.55
C GLU A 115 12.53 -3.68 -11.23
N ALA A 116 11.49 -3.96 -10.44
CA ALA A 116 10.53 -2.96 -10.00
C ALA A 116 11.22 -1.80 -9.25
N LYS A 117 12.13 -2.11 -8.32
CA LYS A 117 12.90 -1.08 -7.59
C LYS A 117 13.78 -0.23 -8.51
N LYS A 118 14.37 -0.79 -9.56
CA LYS A 118 15.14 -0.01 -10.54
C LYS A 118 14.26 1.00 -11.27
N ILE A 119 13.07 0.57 -11.70
CA ILE A 119 12.11 1.43 -12.41
C ILE A 119 11.59 2.54 -11.49
N LEU A 120 11.33 2.21 -10.21
CA LEU A 120 10.80 3.14 -9.21
C LEU A 120 11.86 4.07 -8.60
N LYS A 121 13.12 3.98 -9.02
CA LYS A 121 14.19 4.82 -8.47
C LYS A 121 13.86 6.31 -8.68
N GLY A 122 13.87 7.06 -7.56
CA GLY A 122 13.55 8.50 -7.57
C GLY A 122 12.05 8.81 -7.45
N THR A 123 11.17 7.79 -7.41
CA THR A 123 9.76 7.99 -7.09
C THR A 123 9.54 7.90 -5.57
N ASN A 124 8.52 8.58 -5.05
CA ASN A 124 8.09 8.41 -3.66
C ASN A 124 7.45 7.01 -3.53
N THR A 125 8.17 6.09 -2.92
CA THR A 125 7.79 4.67 -2.87
C THR A 125 7.73 4.19 -1.42
N THR A 126 6.65 3.46 -1.10
CA THR A 126 6.52 2.64 0.10
C THR A 126 6.85 1.19 -0.26
N ILE A 127 7.55 0.49 0.61
CA ILE A 127 7.68 -0.97 0.54
C ILE A 127 6.74 -1.58 1.58
N ASP A 128 5.96 -2.57 1.16
CA ASP A 128 5.16 -3.38 2.09
C ASP A 128 5.89 -4.71 2.33
N LEU A 129 6.22 -4.98 3.59
CA LEU A 129 6.80 -6.24 4.04
C LEU A 129 5.88 -6.94 5.04
N MET A 130 6.01 -8.25 5.10
CA MET A 130 5.30 -9.08 6.08
C MET A 130 6.29 -9.83 6.96
N TYR A 131 5.90 -10.07 8.22
CA TYR A 131 6.57 -10.98 9.13
C TYR A 131 5.57 -11.96 9.75
N GLY A 132 6.10 -12.99 10.40
CA GLY A 132 5.27 -14.09 10.88
C GLY A 132 4.80 -15.04 9.77
N ILE A 133 5.49 -15.06 8.63
CA ILE A 133 5.20 -15.90 7.47
C ILE A 133 5.53 -17.36 7.81
N GLU A 134 4.85 -18.31 7.18
CA GLU A 134 5.09 -19.74 7.34
C GLU A 134 6.58 -20.09 7.18
N ASN A 135 7.14 -20.79 8.16
CA ASN A 135 8.55 -21.16 8.26
C ASN A 135 9.55 -19.99 8.32
N GLN A 136 9.10 -18.74 8.47
CA GLN A 136 9.99 -17.60 8.63
C GLN A 136 10.74 -17.67 9.97
N THR A 137 12.02 -17.33 9.94
CA THR A 137 12.85 -17.25 11.15
C THR A 137 13.26 -15.80 11.42
N PRO A 138 13.66 -15.46 12.67
CA PRO A 138 14.21 -14.13 12.97
C PRO A 138 15.43 -13.78 12.10
N GLU A 139 16.19 -14.75 11.64
CA GLU A 139 17.37 -14.56 10.78
C GLU A 139 16.94 -14.20 9.34
N SER A 140 15.94 -14.91 8.75
CA SER A 140 15.41 -14.57 7.40
C SER A 140 14.69 -13.24 7.42
N PHE A 141 13.92 -12.94 8.47
CA PHE A 141 13.30 -11.64 8.69
C PHE A 141 14.33 -10.51 8.78
N THR A 142 15.42 -10.71 9.54
CA THR A 142 16.54 -9.77 9.62
C THR A 142 17.15 -9.49 8.24
N SER A 143 17.28 -10.52 7.41
CA SER A 143 17.75 -10.37 6.02
C SER A 143 16.80 -9.50 5.18
N ASN A 144 15.50 -9.71 5.31
CA ASN A 144 14.48 -8.87 4.64
C ASN A 144 14.63 -7.39 5.02
N LEU A 145 14.73 -7.08 6.31
CA LEU A 145 14.90 -5.71 6.79
C LEU A 145 16.20 -5.07 6.31
N LYS A 146 17.32 -5.80 6.33
CA LYS A 146 18.59 -5.29 5.82
C LYS A 146 18.54 -4.97 4.33
N ARG A 147 17.83 -5.79 3.53
CA ARG A 147 17.63 -5.52 2.09
C ARG A 147 16.74 -4.31 1.86
N PHE A 148 15.74 -4.06 2.71
CA PHE A 148 14.96 -2.84 2.71
C PHE A 148 15.83 -1.63 3.08
N ILE A 149 16.51 -1.65 4.23
CA ILE A 149 17.34 -0.56 4.75
C ILE A 149 18.45 -0.16 3.75
N SER A 150 19.02 -1.13 3.00
CA SER A 150 20.00 -0.85 1.96
C SER A 150 19.42 -0.18 0.71
N SER A 151 18.13 0.12 0.68
CA SER A 151 17.49 0.85 -0.41
C SER A 151 17.34 2.34 -0.07
N ASP A 152 17.21 3.18 -1.10
CA ASP A 152 16.97 4.63 -0.94
C ASP A 152 15.49 4.96 -0.62
N ILE A 153 14.72 3.99 -0.10
CA ILE A 153 13.28 4.13 0.17
C ILE A 153 13.08 4.53 1.63
N ASN A 154 12.26 5.55 1.86
CA ASN A 154 12.10 6.21 3.15
C ASN A 154 10.80 5.83 3.89
N HIS A 155 10.02 4.88 3.39
CA HIS A 155 8.79 4.42 4.02
C HIS A 155 8.65 2.90 3.94
N LEU A 156 8.26 2.27 5.03
CA LEU A 156 8.00 0.84 5.18
C LEU A 156 6.64 0.62 5.84
N SER A 157 5.79 -0.17 5.20
CA SER A 157 4.65 -0.81 5.87
C SER A 157 5.08 -2.22 6.27
N LEU A 158 5.03 -2.54 7.54
CA LEU A 158 5.48 -3.81 8.11
C LEU A 158 4.34 -4.51 8.84
N TYR A 159 3.76 -5.51 8.20
CA TYR A 159 2.56 -6.20 8.69
C TYR A 159 2.88 -7.57 9.26
N GLN A 160 2.30 -7.90 10.42
CA GLN A 160 2.26 -9.29 10.88
C GLN A 160 1.23 -10.08 10.06
N LEU A 161 1.61 -11.28 9.62
CA LEU A 161 0.66 -12.18 8.97
C LEU A 161 -0.44 -12.59 9.95
N THR A 162 -1.67 -12.20 9.65
CA THR A 162 -2.88 -12.60 10.37
C THR A 162 -3.68 -13.58 9.53
N ILE A 163 -4.09 -14.69 10.15
CA ILE A 163 -4.90 -15.72 9.47
C ILE A 163 -6.37 -15.44 9.71
N GLU A 164 -7.01 -14.86 8.71
CA GLU A 164 -8.42 -14.50 8.76
C GLU A 164 -9.32 -15.72 8.52
N PRO A 165 -10.44 -15.86 9.27
CA PRO A 165 -11.45 -16.88 9.02
C PRO A 165 -11.96 -16.87 7.58
N ASN A 166 -12.34 -18.05 7.07
CA ASN A 166 -12.87 -18.23 5.71
C ASN A 166 -11.88 -17.98 4.55
N THR A 167 -10.59 -17.80 4.83
CA THR A 167 -9.55 -17.73 3.81
C THR A 167 -8.98 -19.10 3.45
N ILE A 168 -8.22 -19.17 2.36
CA ILE A 168 -7.47 -20.38 1.98
C ILE A 168 -6.43 -20.71 3.07
N PHE A 169 -5.79 -19.70 3.65
CA PHE A 169 -4.82 -19.86 4.73
C PHE A 169 -5.45 -20.45 5.99
N TYR A 170 -6.65 -20.04 6.35
CA TYR A 170 -7.38 -20.59 7.51
C TYR A 170 -7.67 -22.10 7.39
N LYS A 171 -7.79 -22.59 6.14
CA LYS A 171 -8.05 -24.01 5.87
C LYS A 171 -6.77 -24.86 5.78
N LYS A 172 -5.60 -24.23 5.77
CA LYS A 172 -4.30 -24.91 5.72
C LYS A 172 -3.73 -25.07 7.11
N GLU A 173 -3.06 -26.19 7.34
CA GLU A 173 -2.23 -26.38 8.52
C GLU A 173 -0.87 -25.70 8.26
N LEU A 174 -0.69 -24.50 8.81
CA LEU A 174 0.49 -23.67 8.57
C LEU A 174 1.48 -23.80 9.73
N PHE A 175 2.77 -23.90 9.42
CA PHE A 175 3.84 -23.88 10.40
C PHE A 175 4.29 -22.44 10.66
N LEU A 176 3.49 -21.69 11.43
CA LEU A 176 3.78 -20.31 11.78
C LEU A 176 4.88 -20.23 12.85
N PRO A 177 5.68 -19.14 12.87
CA PRO A 177 6.64 -18.87 13.94
C PRO A 177 5.95 -18.84 15.31
N LYS A 178 6.67 -19.27 16.34
CA LYS A 178 6.18 -19.20 17.73
C LYS A 178 6.14 -17.74 18.20
N GLU A 179 5.27 -17.45 19.16
CA GLU A 179 5.11 -16.11 19.75
C GLU A 179 6.46 -15.47 20.12
N LYS A 180 7.34 -16.19 20.81
CA LYS A 180 8.69 -15.71 21.14
C LYS A 180 9.56 -15.32 19.92
N ASP A 181 9.33 -15.96 18.77
CA ASP A 181 10.07 -15.64 17.56
C ASP A 181 9.46 -14.39 16.88
N ILE A 182 8.14 -14.20 16.99
CA ILE A 182 7.44 -12.97 16.61
C ILE A 182 7.95 -11.78 17.46
N GLU A 183 7.92 -11.90 18.79
CA GLU A 183 8.44 -10.85 19.70
C GLU A 183 9.91 -10.50 19.37
N ARG A 184 10.72 -11.51 19.03
CA ARG A 184 12.10 -11.29 18.61
C ARG A 184 12.20 -10.55 17.27
N MET A 185 11.32 -10.87 16.30
CA MET A 185 11.26 -10.15 15.02
C MET A 185 10.88 -8.69 15.23
N GLU A 186 9.90 -8.40 16.08
CA GLU A 186 9.49 -7.03 16.43
C GLU A 186 10.63 -6.24 17.09
N ALA A 187 11.32 -6.84 18.05
CA ALA A 187 12.48 -6.22 18.69
C ALA A 187 13.62 -5.94 17.69
N ILE A 188 13.84 -6.85 16.72
CA ILE A 188 14.81 -6.67 15.63
C ILE A 188 14.38 -5.53 14.71
N ALA A 189 13.09 -5.50 14.32
CA ALA A 189 12.56 -4.44 13.46
C ALA A 189 12.77 -3.06 14.09
N LYS A 190 12.31 -2.90 15.33
CA LYS A 190 12.49 -1.65 16.08
C LYS A 190 13.94 -1.21 16.11
N LYS A 191 14.84 -2.11 16.54
CA LYS A 191 16.26 -1.81 16.67
C LYS A 191 16.90 -1.39 15.34
N LEU A 192 16.67 -2.15 14.27
CA LEU A 192 17.34 -1.90 12.99
C LEU A 192 16.79 -0.65 12.29
N LEU A 193 15.48 -0.45 12.33
CA LEU A 193 14.83 0.70 11.70
C LEU A 193 15.18 1.99 12.42
N GLU A 194 15.14 2.02 13.77
CA GLU A 194 15.56 3.20 14.55
C GLU A 194 17.05 3.54 14.33
N GLN A 195 17.91 2.55 14.22
CA GLN A 195 19.35 2.77 13.93
C GLN A 195 19.59 3.40 12.55
N ASP A 196 18.69 3.17 11.58
CA ASP A 196 18.75 3.77 10.23
C ASP A 196 17.93 5.06 10.10
N GLY A 197 17.42 5.59 11.22
CA GLY A 197 16.68 6.86 11.27
C GLY A 197 15.21 6.78 10.94
N PHE A 198 14.63 5.57 10.85
CA PHE A 198 13.17 5.42 10.73
C PHE A 198 12.50 5.60 12.08
N GLN A 199 11.31 6.16 12.06
CA GLN A 199 10.42 6.31 13.21
C GLN A 199 9.12 5.56 12.94
N GLN A 200 8.64 4.83 13.94
CA GLN A 200 7.31 4.24 13.86
C GLN A 200 6.29 5.33 14.16
N TYR A 201 5.48 5.70 13.18
CA TYR A 201 4.46 6.75 13.34
C TYR A 201 3.04 6.20 13.51
N GLU A 202 2.85 4.90 13.20
CA GLU A 202 1.62 4.16 13.49
C GLU A 202 1.96 2.66 13.64
N VAL A 203 0.94 1.82 13.95
CA VAL A 203 1.13 0.41 14.36
C VAL A 203 1.97 -0.40 13.38
N SER A 204 1.75 -0.21 12.07
CA SER A 204 2.38 -1.00 11.02
C SER A 204 3.34 -0.22 10.13
N SER A 205 3.49 1.10 10.34
CA SER A 205 4.27 1.92 9.41
C SER A 205 5.43 2.64 10.06
N TRP A 206 6.53 2.62 9.32
CA TRP A 206 7.80 3.24 9.65
C TRP A 206 8.22 4.18 8.54
N SER A 207 8.68 5.37 8.88
CA SER A 207 9.20 6.32 7.90
C SER A 207 10.41 7.07 8.41
N LYS A 208 11.21 7.62 7.50
CA LYS A 208 12.10 8.72 7.84
C LYS A 208 11.25 9.99 8.02
N PRO A 209 11.65 10.95 8.88
CA PRO A 209 10.88 12.17 9.11
C PRO A 209 10.52 12.89 7.82
N GLY A 210 9.24 13.27 7.68
CA GLY A 210 8.70 13.95 6.49
C GLY A 210 8.30 13.01 5.34
N HIS A 211 8.32 11.69 5.56
CA HIS A 211 7.90 10.69 4.58
C HIS A 211 6.70 9.85 5.03
N GLU A 212 6.03 10.28 6.10
CA GLU A 212 4.81 9.64 6.60
C GLU A 212 3.72 9.65 5.52
N SER A 213 2.89 8.60 5.46
CA SER A 213 1.73 8.58 4.56
C SER A 213 0.60 9.44 5.14
N GLN A 214 0.15 10.43 4.36
CA GLN A 214 -0.97 11.29 4.74
C GLN A 214 -2.26 10.48 4.86
N HIS A 215 -2.43 9.48 3.99
CA HIS A 215 -3.56 8.56 4.06
C HIS A 215 -3.60 7.83 5.41
N ASN A 216 -2.47 7.25 5.85
CA ASN A 216 -2.40 6.54 7.12
C ASN A 216 -2.62 7.51 8.30
N LEU A 217 -1.98 8.68 8.28
CA LEU A 217 -2.14 9.70 9.32
C LEU A 217 -3.59 10.14 9.48
N ASN A 218 -4.34 10.26 8.37
CA ASN A 218 -5.76 10.61 8.43
C ASN A 218 -6.57 9.62 9.28
N TYR A 219 -6.34 8.31 9.13
CA TYR A 219 -7.00 7.29 9.97
C TYR A 219 -6.63 7.44 11.46
N TRP A 220 -5.35 7.61 11.75
CA TRP A 220 -4.86 7.71 13.13
C TRP A 220 -5.25 9.02 13.82
N HIS A 221 -5.50 10.07 13.05
CA HIS A 221 -6.07 11.33 13.55
C HIS A 221 -7.60 11.31 13.58
N PHE A 222 -8.22 10.14 13.35
CA PHE A 222 -9.67 9.99 13.31
C PHE A 222 -10.36 10.87 12.25
N GLY A 223 -9.65 11.21 11.17
CA GLY A 223 -10.17 11.99 10.06
C GLY A 223 -11.31 11.29 9.35
N ASP A 224 -12.08 12.05 8.57
CA ASP A 224 -13.10 11.51 7.69
C ASP A 224 -12.47 10.92 6.43
N PHE A 225 -13.13 9.92 5.89
CA PHE A 225 -12.76 9.33 4.61
C PHE A 225 -13.98 8.82 3.87
N LEU A 226 -13.97 9.00 2.56
CA LEU A 226 -14.94 8.44 1.62
C LEU A 226 -14.30 7.23 0.92
N GLY A 227 -14.90 6.06 1.07
CA GLY A 227 -14.55 4.90 0.28
C GLY A 227 -15.55 4.73 -0.86
N VAL A 228 -15.04 4.57 -2.07
CA VAL A 228 -15.83 4.32 -3.28
C VAL A 228 -15.39 3.04 -3.97
N GLY A 229 -16.31 2.40 -4.66
CA GLY A 229 -16.07 1.12 -5.32
C GLY A 229 -16.34 -0.11 -4.44
N PRO A 230 -16.22 -1.33 -5.01
CA PRO A 230 -16.62 -2.58 -4.36
C PRO A 230 -15.87 -2.86 -3.05
N GLY A 231 -16.61 -3.05 -1.97
CA GLY A 231 -16.05 -3.41 -0.66
C GLY A 231 -15.43 -2.26 0.12
N SER A 232 -15.49 -1.04 -0.38
CA SER A 232 -14.99 0.14 0.32
C SER A 232 -15.86 0.49 1.54
N HIS A 233 -15.27 1.21 2.49
CA HIS A 233 -15.93 1.71 3.68
C HIS A 233 -15.73 3.22 3.77
N SER A 234 -16.68 3.90 4.39
CA SER A 234 -16.61 5.35 4.63
C SER A 234 -16.82 5.68 6.10
N LYS A 235 -16.19 6.75 6.54
CA LYS A 235 -16.47 7.40 7.81
C LYS A 235 -16.60 8.90 7.55
N ILE A 236 -17.82 9.40 7.64
CA ILE A 236 -18.14 10.82 7.44
C ILE A 236 -18.78 11.35 8.73
N SER A 237 -18.13 12.30 9.37
CA SER A 237 -18.67 13.00 10.53
C SER A 237 -19.74 13.99 10.08
N ASN A 238 -20.92 13.92 10.68
CA ASN A 238 -21.96 14.91 10.48
C ASN A 238 -21.85 15.99 11.57
N ASP A 239 -21.68 17.23 11.17
CA ASP A 239 -21.68 18.39 12.07
C ASP A 239 -23.05 18.69 12.71
N LYS A 240 -23.98 17.77 12.64
CA LYS A 240 -25.26 17.89 13.36
C LYS A 240 -25.03 17.53 14.82
N LYS A 241 -24.75 18.59 15.61
CA LYS A 241 -24.96 18.56 17.06
C LYS A 241 -26.45 18.42 17.37
#